data_5d35d38b63a66fdab946daca37b4b1fb
#
_entry.id   5d35d38b63a66fdab946daca37b4b1fb
#
_cell.length_a   1.000
_cell.length_b   1.000
_cell.length_c   1.000
_cell.angle_alpha   90.00
_cell.angle_beta   90.00
_cell.angle_gamma   90.00
#
_symmetry.space_group_name_H-M   'P 1'
#
loop_
_entity.id
_entity.type
_entity.pdbx_description
1 polymer ?
#
loop_
_entity_poly.entity_id
_entity_poly.type
_entity_poly.pdbx_seq_one_letter_code
_entity_poly.pdbx_strand_id
1 'polypeptide(L)'
;MAACPELLDLPGVGVITAAQFIISWSHLDRIRSEAAFASLAGVAPIPASSGNTVRHRLNRSGDRQLNRALHTVALSRLQHHQETRAYAARRTNEGKSSRDIKRCLKRAIAREIYRQLQAHAKTANQEQHAA
;
A
#
# COMPACT_ATOMS: atom_id res chain seq x y z
N MET A 1 18.63 -10.32 -1.78
CA MET A 1 17.24 -9.82 -1.76
C MET A 1 16.94 -9.11 -3.08
N ALA A 2 15.84 -9.47 -3.70
CA ALA A 2 15.48 -8.88 -4.98
C ALA A 2 15.01 -7.44 -4.77
N ALA A 3 15.72 -6.49 -5.38
CA ALA A 3 15.28 -5.10 -5.38
C ALA A 3 14.23 -4.90 -6.46
N CYS A 4 13.34 -3.97 -6.24
CA CYS A 4 12.35 -3.57 -7.22
C CYS A 4 12.53 -2.06 -7.48
N PRO A 5 13.42 -1.71 -8.43
CA PRO A 5 13.70 -0.29 -8.67
C PRO A 5 12.50 0.52 -9.14
N GLU A 6 11.51 -0.14 -9.73
CA GLU A 6 10.28 0.52 -10.17
C GLU A 6 9.51 1.18 -9.01
N LEU A 7 9.70 0.69 -7.78
CA LEU A 7 9.07 1.32 -6.63
C LEU A 7 9.53 2.76 -6.43
N LEU A 8 10.80 3.03 -6.74
CA LEU A 8 11.37 4.36 -6.56
C LEU A 8 10.81 5.38 -7.57
N ASP A 9 10.20 4.90 -8.66
CA ASP A 9 9.56 5.76 -9.64
C ASP A 9 8.18 6.23 -9.19
N LEU A 10 7.62 5.59 -8.18
CA LEU A 10 6.30 5.96 -7.67
C LEU A 10 6.39 7.21 -6.79
N PRO A 11 5.42 8.13 -6.92
CA PRO A 11 5.47 9.38 -6.14
C PRO A 11 5.53 9.10 -4.64
N GLY A 12 6.41 9.80 -3.95
CA GLY A 12 6.53 9.72 -2.51
C GLY A 12 7.23 8.49 -1.95
N VAL A 13 7.67 7.57 -2.80
CA VAL A 13 8.36 6.36 -2.38
C VAL A 13 9.86 6.60 -2.38
N GLY A 14 10.48 6.53 -1.20
CA GLY A 14 11.93 6.62 -1.06
C GLY A 14 12.55 5.26 -0.81
N VAL A 15 13.86 5.24 -0.63
CA VAL A 15 14.62 4.00 -0.45
C VAL A 15 14.15 3.23 0.79
N ILE A 16 13.91 3.94 1.88
CA ILE A 16 13.53 3.30 3.15
C ILE A 16 12.14 2.68 3.05
N THR A 17 11.17 3.40 2.50
CA THR A 17 9.83 2.87 2.35
C THR A 17 9.79 1.74 1.33
N ALA A 18 10.53 1.87 0.24
CA ALA A 18 10.64 0.79 -0.75
C ALA A 18 11.18 -0.49 -0.11
N ALA A 19 12.22 -0.38 0.70
CA ALA A 19 12.79 -1.53 1.40
C ALA A 19 11.74 -2.19 2.31
N GLN A 20 10.97 -1.39 3.04
CA GLN A 20 9.93 -1.92 3.91
C GLN A 20 8.85 -2.65 3.11
N PHE A 21 8.45 -2.11 1.97
CA PHE A 21 7.45 -2.77 1.12
C PHE A 21 7.94 -4.13 0.65
N ILE A 22 9.20 -4.21 0.22
CA ILE A 22 9.81 -5.47 -0.22
C ILE A 22 9.87 -6.47 0.92
N ILE A 23 10.27 -6.04 2.11
CA ILE A 23 10.36 -6.91 3.29
C ILE A 23 8.99 -7.46 3.67
N SER A 24 7.98 -6.59 3.72
CA SER A 24 6.63 -6.99 4.12
C SER A 24 5.97 -7.90 3.10
N TRP A 25 6.23 -7.67 1.81
CA TRP A 25 5.73 -8.50 0.73
C TRP A 25 6.49 -9.83 0.65
N SER A 26 7.80 -9.79 0.82
CA SER A 26 8.75 -10.91 0.88
C SER A 26 9.01 -11.57 -0.47
N HIS A 27 8.09 -12.36 -0.99
CA HIS A 27 8.30 -13.05 -2.27
C HIS A 27 6.97 -13.32 -2.96
N LEU A 28 7.08 -13.68 -4.23
CA LEU A 28 5.92 -13.99 -5.07
C LEU A 28 5.06 -15.08 -4.43
N ASP A 29 3.77 -14.88 -4.46
CA ASP A 29 2.74 -15.81 -3.99
C ASP A 29 2.64 -15.98 -2.46
N ARG A 30 3.48 -15.32 -1.66
CA ARG A 30 3.28 -15.32 -0.21
C ARG A 30 1.96 -14.64 0.16
N ILE A 31 1.69 -13.51 -0.49
CA ILE A 31 0.43 -12.77 -0.31
C ILE A 31 -0.36 -12.91 -1.61
N ARG A 32 -1.52 -13.54 -1.51
CA ARG A 32 -2.24 -14.01 -2.69
C ARG A 32 -3.00 -12.94 -3.46
N SER A 33 -3.26 -11.77 -2.89
CA SER A 33 -4.09 -10.77 -3.55
C SER A 33 -3.82 -9.37 -3.00
N GLU A 34 -4.26 -8.37 -3.77
CA GLU A 34 -4.22 -6.98 -3.33
C GLU A 34 -4.99 -6.80 -2.02
N ALA A 35 -6.13 -7.46 -1.90
CA ALA A 35 -6.95 -7.39 -0.70
C ALA A 35 -6.23 -7.96 0.50
N ALA A 36 -5.51 -9.07 0.33
CA ALA A 36 -4.72 -9.67 1.42
C ALA A 36 -3.58 -8.75 1.85
N PHE A 37 -2.93 -8.08 0.89
CA PHE A 37 -1.87 -7.13 1.19
C PHE A 37 -2.42 -5.91 1.95
N ALA A 38 -3.58 -5.40 1.52
CA ALA A 38 -4.26 -4.29 2.20
C ALA A 38 -4.66 -4.68 3.63
N SER A 39 -5.13 -5.91 3.82
CA SER A 39 -5.47 -6.42 5.16
C SER A 39 -4.25 -6.52 6.05
N LEU A 40 -3.14 -7.01 5.52
CA LEU A 40 -1.87 -7.07 6.26
C LEU A 40 -1.44 -5.68 6.71
N ALA A 41 -1.60 -4.70 5.84
CA ALA A 41 -1.23 -3.31 6.13
C ALA A 41 -2.22 -2.59 7.04
N GLY A 42 -3.38 -3.18 7.30
CA GLY A 42 -4.41 -2.55 8.12
C GLY A 42 -5.16 -1.44 7.40
N VAL A 43 -5.21 -1.47 6.07
CA VAL A 43 -5.87 -0.43 5.28
C VAL A 43 -7.05 -0.95 4.46
N ALA A 44 -7.41 -2.22 4.63
CA ALA A 44 -8.57 -2.78 3.96
C ALA A 44 -9.86 -2.13 4.47
N PRO A 45 -10.89 -2.05 3.64
CA PRO A 45 -12.18 -1.54 4.10
C PRO A 45 -12.72 -2.43 5.23
N ILE A 46 -13.27 -1.80 6.25
CA ILE A 46 -13.92 -2.54 7.33
C ILE A 46 -15.38 -2.75 6.89
N PRO A 47 -15.84 -4.02 6.82
CA PRO A 47 -17.23 -4.27 6.43
C PRO A 47 -18.20 -3.64 7.43
N ALA A 48 -19.20 -2.91 6.94
CA ALA A 48 -20.13 -2.19 7.77
C ALA A 48 -20.95 -3.09 8.70
N SER A 49 -21.18 -4.34 8.29
CA SER A 49 -21.98 -5.31 9.03
C SER A 49 -21.18 -6.11 10.06
N SER A 50 -19.91 -5.89 10.19
CA SER A 50 -19.01 -6.81 10.91
C SER A 50 -18.94 -6.62 12.42
N GLY A 51 -19.36 -5.49 12.91
CA GLY A 51 -19.30 -5.24 14.35
C GLY A 51 -17.89 -5.07 14.89
N ASN A 52 -17.81 -4.86 16.20
CA ASN A 52 -16.55 -4.50 16.86
C ASN A 52 -15.52 -5.61 16.91
N THR A 53 -15.98 -6.85 16.99
CA THR A 53 -15.08 -8.01 17.12
C THR A 53 -14.13 -8.13 15.95
N VAL A 54 -14.62 -7.95 14.73
CA VAL A 54 -13.80 -8.07 13.52
C VAL A 54 -12.76 -6.95 13.47
N ARG A 55 -13.13 -5.74 13.86
CA ARG A 55 -12.20 -4.62 13.89
C ARG A 55 -11.01 -4.88 14.81
N HIS A 56 -11.28 -5.44 15.99
CA HIS A 56 -10.22 -5.74 16.95
C HIS A 56 -9.25 -6.78 16.41
N ARG A 57 -9.76 -7.80 15.73
CA ARG A 57 -8.91 -8.86 15.15
C ARG A 57 -8.01 -8.31 14.06
N LEU A 58 -8.54 -7.48 13.18
CA LEU A 58 -7.74 -6.88 12.10
C LEU A 58 -6.60 -6.04 12.65
N ASN A 59 -6.87 -5.24 13.70
CA ASN A 59 -5.86 -4.38 14.28
C ASN A 59 -4.72 -5.15 14.95
N ARG A 60 -5.00 -6.34 15.45
CA ARG A 60 -4.00 -7.14 16.16
C ARG A 60 -3.05 -7.88 15.23
N SER A 61 -3.50 -8.24 14.04
CA SER A 61 -2.73 -9.07 13.14
C SER A 61 -2.02 -8.31 12.02
N GLY A 62 -2.13 -6.97 12.00
CA GLY A 62 -1.55 -6.17 10.94
C GLY A 62 -0.06 -5.96 11.08
N ASP A 63 0.57 -5.68 9.95
CA ASP A 63 1.97 -5.30 9.87
C ASP A 63 2.07 -3.79 10.10
N ARG A 64 2.50 -3.41 11.28
CA ARG A 64 2.59 -2.00 11.68
C ARG A 64 3.63 -1.23 10.88
N GLN A 65 4.74 -1.87 10.54
CA GLN A 65 5.80 -1.22 9.76
C GLN A 65 5.33 -0.95 8.34
N LEU A 66 4.59 -1.88 7.75
CA LEU A 66 3.99 -1.67 6.44
C LEU A 66 2.99 -0.53 6.47
N ASN A 67 2.13 -0.49 7.49
CA ASN A 67 1.16 0.60 7.65
C ASN A 67 1.87 1.95 7.75
N ARG A 68 2.94 2.01 8.53
CA ARG A 68 3.72 3.24 8.70
C ARG A 68 4.36 3.68 7.39
N ALA A 69 4.90 2.75 6.61
CA ALA A 69 5.49 3.05 5.31
C ALA A 69 4.45 3.64 4.36
N LEU A 70 3.25 3.06 4.32
CA LEU A 70 2.16 3.58 3.51
C LEU A 70 1.75 4.97 3.96
N HIS A 71 1.71 5.20 5.26
CA HIS A 71 1.38 6.52 5.81
C HIS A 71 2.40 7.56 5.38
N THR A 72 3.69 7.22 5.45
CA THR A 72 4.77 8.10 5.02
C THR A 72 4.62 8.49 3.55
N VAL A 73 4.33 7.53 2.69
CA VAL A 73 4.12 7.79 1.27
C VAL A 73 2.90 8.68 1.06
N ALA A 74 1.81 8.40 1.76
CA ALA A 74 0.58 9.18 1.65
C ALA A 74 0.81 10.64 2.04
N LEU A 75 1.51 10.88 3.16
CA LEU A 75 1.83 12.25 3.59
C LEU A 75 2.72 12.97 2.58
N SER A 76 3.72 12.29 2.04
CA SER A 76 4.60 12.86 1.04
C SER A 76 3.83 13.28 -0.20
N ARG A 77 2.92 12.42 -0.68
CA ARG A 77 2.09 12.73 -1.84
C ARG A 77 1.15 13.90 -1.59
N LEU A 78 0.60 13.98 -0.38
CA LEU A 78 -0.28 15.10 -0.03
C LEU A 78 0.48 16.43 -0.01
N GLN A 79 1.78 16.40 0.29
CA GLN A 79 2.61 17.60 0.30
C GLN A 79 3.15 17.98 -1.06
N HIS A 80 3.52 17.00 -1.89
CA HIS A 80 4.32 17.25 -3.08
C HIS A 80 3.72 16.79 -4.39
N HIS A 81 2.74 15.89 -4.38
CA HIS A 81 2.18 15.32 -5.59
C HIS A 81 0.88 16.01 -5.94
N GLN A 82 0.89 16.76 -7.04
CA GLN A 82 -0.23 17.61 -7.42
C GLN A 82 -1.54 16.85 -7.60
N GLU A 83 -1.50 15.69 -8.25
CA GLU A 83 -2.70 14.88 -8.47
C GLU A 83 -3.31 14.41 -7.16
N THR A 84 -2.48 14.02 -6.19
CA THR A 84 -2.95 13.60 -4.86
C THR A 84 -3.57 14.78 -4.12
N ARG A 85 -2.95 15.95 -4.22
CA ARG A 85 -3.49 17.16 -3.59
C ARG A 85 -4.84 17.55 -4.18
N ALA A 86 -4.97 17.43 -5.50
CA ALA A 86 -6.24 17.72 -6.18
C ALA A 86 -7.32 16.72 -5.74
N TYR A 87 -6.96 15.45 -5.65
CA TYR A 87 -7.87 14.42 -5.15
C TYR A 87 -8.33 14.74 -3.73
N ALA A 88 -7.40 15.09 -2.85
CA ALA A 88 -7.72 15.40 -1.45
C ALA A 88 -8.64 16.62 -1.35
N ALA A 89 -8.40 17.65 -2.15
CA ALA A 89 -9.24 18.84 -2.16
C ALA A 89 -10.67 18.49 -2.61
N ARG A 90 -10.79 17.67 -3.64
CA ARG A 90 -12.10 17.24 -4.15
C ARG A 90 -12.86 16.45 -3.10
N ARG A 91 -12.18 15.50 -2.44
CA ARG A 91 -12.83 14.68 -1.42
C ARG A 91 -13.22 15.49 -0.20
N THR A 92 -12.41 16.49 0.17
CA THR A 92 -12.76 17.40 1.26
C THR A 92 -14.02 18.17 0.93
N ASN A 93 -14.15 18.64 -0.30
CA ASN A 93 -15.35 19.36 -0.76
C ASN A 93 -16.59 18.45 -0.74
N GLU A 94 -16.40 17.16 -0.87
CA GLU A 94 -17.50 16.18 -0.79
C GLU A 94 -17.86 15.80 0.64
N GLY A 95 -17.20 16.40 1.62
CA GLY A 95 -17.49 16.14 3.03
C GLY A 95 -16.66 15.08 3.70
N LYS A 96 -15.65 14.52 3.03
CA LYS A 96 -14.78 13.51 3.64
C LYS A 96 -13.80 14.16 4.61
N SER A 97 -13.58 13.48 5.74
CA SER A 97 -12.59 13.94 6.71
C SER A 97 -11.16 13.67 6.23
N SER A 98 -10.21 14.39 6.79
CA SER A 98 -8.78 14.15 6.51
C SER A 98 -8.38 12.71 6.79
N ARG A 99 -8.91 12.14 7.87
CA ARG A 99 -8.64 10.76 8.25
C ARG A 99 -9.11 9.77 7.18
N ASP A 100 -10.32 9.97 6.68
CA ASP A 100 -10.88 9.11 5.63
C ASP A 100 -10.11 9.22 4.34
N ILE A 101 -9.70 10.44 3.98
CA ILE A 101 -8.90 10.67 2.77
C ILE A 101 -7.58 9.91 2.87
N LYS A 102 -6.89 10.01 4.00
CA LYS A 102 -5.62 9.30 4.21
C LYS A 102 -5.80 7.80 4.14
N ARG A 103 -6.89 7.28 4.70
CA ARG A 103 -7.19 5.85 4.65
C ARG A 103 -7.39 5.37 3.21
N CYS A 104 -8.12 6.13 2.42
CA CYS A 104 -8.33 5.81 1.00
C CYS A 104 -7.04 5.88 0.21
N LEU A 105 -6.20 6.87 0.49
CA LEU A 105 -4.90 7.01 -0.15
C LEU A 105 -3.99 5.82 0.17
N LYS A 106 -3.92 5.43 1.44
CA LYS A 106 -3.10 4.30 1.85
C LYS A 106 -3.52 3.01 1.15
N ARG A 107 -4.83 2.82 1.00
CA ARG A 107 -5.37 1.65 0.30
C ARG A 107 -4.98 1.65 -1.17
N ALA A 108 -5.10 2.81 -1.83
CA ALA A 108 -4.72 2.95 -3.23
C ALA A 108 -3.22 2.72 -3.42
N ILE A 109 -2.40 3.27 -2.52
CA ILE A 109 -0.95 3.08 -2.55
C ILE A 109 -0.59 1.61 -2.35
N ALA A 110 -1.23 0.95 -1.39
CA ALA A 110 -0.99 -0.48 -1.13
C ALA A 110 -1.25 -1.31 -2.39
N ARG A 111 -2.35 -1.02 -3.10
CA ARG A 111 -2.67 -1.71 -4.35
C ARG A 111 -1.60 -1.50 -5.40
N GLU A 112 -1.16 -0.27 -5.56
CA GLU A 112 -0.13 0.11 -6.53
C GLU A 112 1.20 -0.60 -6.22
N ILE A 113 1.61 -0.59 -4.95
CA ILE A 113 2.84 -1.25 -4.50
C ILE A 113 2.78 -2.75 -4.77
N TYR A 114 1.68 -3.38 -4.40
CA TYR A 114 1.50 -4.81 -4.59
C TYR A 114 1.60 -5.19 -6.06
N ARG A 115 0.94 -4.43 -6.94
CA ARG A 115 0.99 -4.68 -8.38
C ARG A 115 2.41 -4.57 -8.93
N GLN A 116 3.17 -3.57 -8.49
CA GLN A 116 4.54 -3.39 -8.93
C GLN A 116 5.44 -4.54 -8.47
N LEU A 117 5.31 -4.95 -7.22
CA LEU A 117 6.10 -6.05 -6.68
C LEU A 117 5.79 -7.36 -7.40
N GLN A 118 4.51 -7.65 -7.63
CA GLN A 118 4.11 -8.85 -8.33
C GLN A 118 4.60 -8.86 -9.78
N ALA A 119 4.44 -7.75 -10.48
CA ALA A 119 4.87 -7.64 -11.88
C ALA A 119 6.39 -7.80 -12.00
N HIS A 120 7.15 -7.15 -11.13
CA HIS A 120 8.61 -7.26 -11.14
C HIS A 120 9.06 -8.70 -10.87
N ALA A 121 8.46 -9.35 -9.88
CA ALA A 121 8.81 -10.72 -9.53
C ALA A 121 8.47 -11.71 -10.63
N LYS A 122 7.33 -11.53 -11.29
CA LYS A 122 6.94 -12.39 -12.41
C LYS A 122 7.90 -12.25 -13.59
N THR A 123 8.29 -11.02 -13.91
CA THR A 123 9.25 -10.76 -14.99
C THR A 123 10.59 -11.40 -14.70
N ALA A 124 11.10 -11.21 -13.48
CA ALA A 124 12.37 -11.79 -13.08
C ALA A 124 12.33 -13.32 -13.13
N ASN A 125 11.22 -13.92 -12.71
CA ASN A 125 11.04 -15.36 -12.73
C ASN A 125 11.00 -15.89 -14.15
N GLN A 126 10.33 -15.20 -15.06
CA GLN A 126 10.29 -15.58 -16.48
C GLN A 126 11.66 -15.50 -17.12
N GLU A 127 12.44 -14.49 -16.80
CA GLU A 127 13.80 -14.36 -17.33
C GLU A 127 14.69 -15.50 -16.88
N GLN A 128 14.57 -15.91 -15.62
CA GLN A 128 15.33 -17.05 -15.10
C GLN A 128 14.96 -18.35 -15.80
N HIS A 129 13.71 -18.55 -16.13
CA HIS A 129 13.27 -19.76 -16.81
C HIS A 129 13.54 -19.74 -18.32
N ALA A 130 13.70 -18.56 -18.90
CA ALA A 130 14.02 -18.43 -20.32
C ALA A 130 15.51 -18.67 -20.60
N ALA A 131 16.33 -18.51 -19.60
CA ALA A 131 17.75 -18.76 -19.73
C ALA A 131 18.07 -20.24 -19.59
#